data_c44b370ae2d9f850e20d4c7533a8fedf
#
_entry.id   c44b370ae2d9f850e20d4c7533a8fedf
#
_cell.length_a   1.000
_cell.length_b   1.000
_cell.length_c   1.000
_cell.angle_alpha   90.00
_cell.angle_beta   90.00
_cell.angle_gamma   90.00
#
_symmetry.space_group_name_H-M   'P 1'
#
loop_
_entity.id
_entity.type
_entity.pdbx_description
1 polymer ?
#
loop_
_entity_poly.entity_id
_entity_poly.type
_entity_poly.pdbx_seq_one_letter_code
_entity_poly.pdbx_strand_id
1 'polypeptide(L)'
;MRQMTGTMLLLSSAVVMVAPWAHAEEKTIQLTEAEQQEIKTANEKLLGLTLRFLHDSWPLEIMFPGEVQEEFHSILQCHQMLEQFRQTGNLLLQTPDRTTPLHLCIALGLNRLAVRMVEAGAPVNAQSIFMHDGTKEPGDTPLTWACLSGLYMNSTAEERLPLVHALLKHGADPDQPGPWGVTP
;
A
#
# COMPACT_ATOMS: atom_id res chain seq x y z
N MET A 1 44.85 -2.37 22.78
CA MET A 1 43.75 -3.30 22.53
C MET A 1 42.48 -2.73 23.15
N ARG A 2 41.62 -2.08 22.37
CA ARG A 2 40.28 -1.64 22.77
C ARG A 2 39.28 -2.45 21.95
N GLN A 3 38.52 -3.28 22.64
CA GLN A 3 37.40 -4.03 22.04
C GLN A 3 36.31 -3.03 21.68
N MET A 4 36.00 -2.96 20.41
CA MET A 4 34.76 -2.33 19.94
C MET A 4 33.63 -3.34 20.17
N THR A 5 32.85 -3.12 21.21
CA THR A 5 31.58 -3.79 21.41
C THR A 5 30.58 -3.20 20.42
N GLY A 6 30.26 -4.00 19.40
CA GLY A 6 29.24 -3.64 18.44
C GLY A 6 27.88 -3.53 19.15
N THR A 7 27.32 -2.34 19.17
CA THR A 7 25.94 -2.10 19.58
C THR A 7 25.04 -2.64 18.47
N MET A 8 24.47 -3.81 18.73
CA MET A 8 23.43 -4.41 17.92
C MET A 8 22.18 -3.53 18.05
N LEU A 9 21.90 -2.73 17.04
CA LEU A 9 20.64 -2.00 16.92
C LEU A 9 19.52 -3.02 16.82
N LEU A 10 18.83 -3.25 17.93
CA LEU A 10 17.54 -3.90 17.97
C LEU A 10 16.57 -3.01 17.16
N LEU A 11 16.29 -3.43 15.93
CA LEU A 11 15.15 -2.92 15.17
C LEU A 11 13.90 -3.19 16.01
N SER A 12 13.43 -2.15 16.67
CA SER A 12 12.15 -2.12 17.35
C SER A 12 11.08 -2.61 16.38
N SER A 13 10.46 -3.74 16.72
CA SER A 13 9.29 -4.26 16.03
C SER A 13 8.18 -3.20 16.05
N ALA A 14 8.03 -2.49 14.93
CA ALA A 14 6.88 -1.64 14.72
C ALA A 14 5.65 -2.55 14.72
N VAL A 15 4.89 -2.51 15.80
CA VAL A 15 3.61 -3.20 15.93
C VAL A 15 2.67 -2.58 14.91
N VAL A 16 2.36 -3.32 13.84
CA VAL A 16 1.24 -2.99 12.98
C VAL A 16 -0.01 -3.04 13.86
N MET A 17 -0.60 -1.88 14.14
CA MET A 17 -1.82 -1.83 14.95
C MET A 17 -2.96 -2.44 14.15
N VAL A 18 -3.39 -3.62 14.58
CA VAL A 18 -4.71 -4.14 14.24
C VAL A 18 -5.72 -3.25 14.95
N ALA A 19 -6.59 -2.59 14.20
CA ALA A 19 -7.57 -1.67 14.75
C ALA A 19 -8.46 -2.34 15.81
N PRO A 20 -8.72 -1.69 16.99
CA PRO A 20 -9.30 -2.35 18.18
C PRO A 20 -10.81 -2.58 18.15
N TRP A 21 -11.46 -2.53 16.99
CA TRP A 21 -12.90 -2.84 16.85
C TRP A 21 -13.14 -4.23 16.25
N ALA A 22 -12.31 -5.16 16.63
CA ALA A 22 -12.29 -6.54 16.18
C ALA A 22 -13.38 -7.41 16.84
N HIS A 23 -14.60 -7.29 16.33
CA HIS A 23 -15.50 -8.41 16.15
C HIS A 23 -15.97 -8.49 14.68
N ALA A 24 -15.26 -7.86 13.74
CA ALA A 24 -15.41 -8.13 12.34
C ALA A 24 -14.74 -9.48 12.05
N GLU A 25 -15.49 -10.42 11.47
CA GLU A 25 -14.96 -11.68 10.95
C GLU A 25 -13.68 -11.38 10.17
N GLU A 26 -12.59 -12.07 10.49
CA GLU A 26 -11.34 -11.92 9.75
C GLU A 26 -11.61 -12.25 8.27
N LYS A 27 -11.62 -11.23 7.43
CA LYS A 27 -11.74 -11.43 5.99
C LYS A 27 -10.36 -11.80 5.44
N THR A 28 -10.19 -13.09 5.17
CA THR A 28 -8.95 -13.62 4.61
C THR A 28 -9.19 -14.24 3.25
N ILE A 29 -8.17 -14.21 2.40
CA ILE A 29 -8.13 -14.89 1.11
C ILE A 29 -7.00 -15.91 1.12
N GLN A 30 -7.27 -17.11 0.58
CA GLN A 30 -6.24 -18.10 0.36
C GLN A 30 -5.44 -17.72 -0.90
N LEU A 31 -4.18 -17.39 -0.71
CA LEU A 31 -3.26 -17.07 -1.80
C LEU A 31 -2.66 -18.34 -2.37
N THR A 32 -2.65 -18.46 -3.68
CA THR A 32 -1.90 -19.51 -4.39
C THR A 32 -0.40 -19.26 -4.30
N GLU A 33 0.41 -20.29 -4.52
CA GLU A 33 1.87 -20.14 -4.56
C GLU A 33 2.32 -19.13 -5.61
N ALA A 34 1.65 -19.10 -6.78
CA ALA A 34 1.94 -18.11 -7.82
C ALA A 34 1.69 -16.69 -7.36
N GLU A 35 0.56 -16.43 -6.69
CA GLU A 35 0.23 -15.10 -6.15
C GLU A 35 1.18 -14.68 -5.02
N GLN A 36 1.55 -15.61 -4.15
CA GLN A 36 2.56 -15.33 -3.11
C GLN A 36 3.90 -14.93 -3.75
N GLN A 37 4.29 -15.58 -4.85
CA GLN A 37 5.50 -15.23 -5.58
C GLN A 37 5.37 -13.89 -6.32
N GLU A 38 4.21 -13.60 -6.91
CA GLU A 38 3.93 -12.29 -7.53
C GLU A 38 4.02 -11.16 -6.51
N ILE A 39 3.40 -11.32 -5.33
CA ILE A 39 3.48 -10.34 -4.23
C ILE A 39 4.93 -10.15 -3.79
N LYS A 40 5.68 -11.25 -3.60
CA LYS A 40 7.09 -11.20 -3.21
C LYS A 40 7.92 -10.40 -4.21
N THR A 41 7.78 -10.71 -5.50
CA THR A 41 8.51 -10.03 -6.57
C THR A 41 8.15 -8.53 -6.65
N ALA A 42 6.86 -8.20 -6.52
CA ALA A 42 6.40 -6.83 -6.50
C ALA A 42 6.93 -6.06 -5.27
N ASN A 43 6.98 -6.72 -4.11
CA ASN A 43 7.49 -6.16 -2.87
C ASN A 43 9.01 -5.92 -2.92
N GLU A 44 9.77 -6.83 -3.51
CA GLU A 44 11.22 -6.64 -3.77
C GLU A 44 11.47 -5.48 -4.73
N LYS A 45 10.64 -5.33 -5.76
CA LYS A 45 10.70 -4.20 -6.68
C LYS A 45 10.39 -2.87 -5.98
N LEU A 46 9.36 -2.84 -5.13
CA LEU A 46 9.03 -1.67 -4.31
C LEU A 46 10.21 -1.26 -3.44
N LEU A 47 10.84 -2.22 -2.75
CA LEU A 47 12.02 -1.96 -1.92
C LEU A 47 13.20 -1.44 -2.76
N GLY A 48 13.42 -2.00 -3.95
CA GLY A 48 14.46 -1.54 -4.87
C GLY A 48 14.26 -0.09 -5.35
N LEU A 49 13.01 0.30 -5.62
CA LEU A 49 12.65 1.68 -5.97
C LEU A 49 12.89 2.62 -4.79
N THR A 50 12.55 2.19 -3.57
CA THR A 50 12.76 2.95 -2.34
C THR A 50 14.24 3.22 -2.08
N LEU A 51 15.08 2.19 -2.21
CA LEU A 51 16.54 2.34 -2.03
C LEU A 51 17.14 3.28 -3.09
N ARG A 52 16.65 3.22 -4.34
CA ARG A 52 17.05 4.15 -5.39
C ARG A 52 16.61 5.57 -5.07
N PHE A 53 15.36 5.75 -4.64
CA PHE A 53 14.84 7.05 -4.21
C PHE A 53 15.71 7.67 -3.11
N LEU A 54 16.07 6.91 -2.08
CA LEU A 54 16.96 7.39 -1.02
C LEU A 54 18.35 7.79 -1.55
N HIS A 55 18.91 6.99 -2.45
CA HIS A 55 20.20 7.30 -3.07
C HIS A 55 20.15 8.60 -3.89
N ASP A 56 19.10 8.77 -4.69
CA ASP A 56 18.92 9.91 -5.58
C ASP A 56 18.47 11.17 -4.81
N SER A 57 17.84 11.01 -3.64
CA SER A 57 17.34 12.07 -2.77
C SER A 57 18.39 12.59 -1.76
N TRP A 58 19.61 12.00 -1.75
CA TRP A 58 20.68 12.44 -0.84
C TRP A 58 20.86 13.97 -0.76
N PRO A 59 20.81 14.74 -1.85
CA PRO A 59 20.89 16.20 -1.79
C PRO A 59 19.65 16.84 -1.16
N LEU A 60 18.46 16.23 -1.31
CA LEU A 60 17.19 16.72 -0.74
C LEU A 60 17.11 16.45 0.76
N GLU A 61 17.69 15.34 1.24
CA GLU A 61 17.76 15.02 2.66
C GLU A 61 18.51 16.08 3.47
N ILE A 62 19.48 16.74 2.88
CA ILE A 62 20.21 17.86 3.49
C ILE A 62 19.32 19.11 3.56
N MET A 63 18.41 19.29 2.59
CA MET A 63 17.53 20.47 2.50
C MET A 63 16.20 20.26 3.25
N PHE A 64 15.66 19.03 3.24
CA PHE A 64 14.35 18.66 3.79
C PHE A 64 14.42 17.33 4.56
N PRO A 65 15.18 17.25 5.66
CA PRO A 65 15.46 15.97 6.31
C PRO A 65 14.22 15.29 6.90
N GLY A 66 13.21 16.08 7.30
CA GLY A 66 11.97 15.54 7.86
C GLY A 66 11.06 14.89 6.83
N GLU A 67 10.88 15.53 5.67
CA GLU A 67 9.98 15.06 4.61
C GLU A 67 10.46 13.77 3.97
N VAL A 68 11.76 13.65 3.69
CA VAL A 68 12.36 12.42 3.14
C VAL A 68 12.24 11.25 4.13
N GLN A 69 12.41 11.51 5.42
CA GLN A 69 12.25 10.48 6.45
C GLN A 69 10.81 9.99 6.57
N GLU A 70 9.83 10.88 6.52
CA GLU A 70 8.40 10.51 6.60
C GLU A 70 7.98 9.66 5.39
N GLU A 71 8.37 10.06 4.18
CA GLU A 71 8.07 9.30 2.96
C GLU A 71 8.74 7.93 2.97
N PHE A 72 10.00 7.83 3.36
CA PHE A 72 10.68 6.55 3.53
C PHE A 72 9.98 5.64 4.54
N HIS A 73 9.56 6.21 5.67
CA HIS A 73 8.86 5.46 6.71
C HIS A 73 7.52 4.91 6.21
N SER A 74 6.77 5.70 5.46
CA SER A 74 5.51 5.28 4.83
C SER A 74 5.72 4.11 3.85
N ILE A 75 6.73 4.18 2.98
CA ILE A 75 7.04 3.10 2.03
C ILE A 75 7.47 1.83 2.76
N LEU A 76 8.25 1.94 3.84
CA LEU A 76 8.64 0.79 4.65
C LEU A 76 7.43 0.11 5.31
N GLN A 77 6.46 0.88 5.78
CA GLN A 77 5.20 0.34 6.31
C GLN A 77 4.39 -0.40 5.24
N CYS A 78 4.34 0.14 4.02
CA CYS A 78 3.72 -0.54 2.88
C CYS A 78 4.39 -1.89 2.58
N HIS A 79 5.73 -1.92 2.58
CA HIS A 79 6.52 -3.14 2.39
C HIS A 79 6.20 -4.19 3.47
N GLN A 80 6.18 -3.79 4.74
CA GLN A 80 5.85 -4.68 5.87
C GLN A 80 4.42 -5.21 5.77
N MET A 81 3.46 -4.36 5.43
CA MET A 81 2.06 -4.76 5.26
C MET A 81 1.88 -5.75 4.11
N LEU A 82 2.54 -5.56 2.97
CA LEU A 82 2.49 -6.51 1.86
C LEU A 82 3.05 -7.88 2.25
N GLU A 83 4.15 -7.90 3.01
CA GLU A 83 4.72 -9.16 3.49
C GLU A 83 3.77 -9.85 4.47
N GLN A 84 3.14 -9.10 5.38
CA GLN A 84 2.14 -9.66 6.29
C GLN A 84 0.91 -10.17 5.52
N PHE A 85 0.43 -9.43 4.52
CA PHE A 85 -0.66 -9.87 3.65
C PHE A 85 -0.31 -11.16 2.91
N ARG A 86 0.89 -11.25 2.37
CA ARG A 86 1.39 -12.46 1.69
C ARG A 86 1.34 -13.70 2.59
N GLN A 87 1.64 -13.53 3.88
CA GLN A 87 1.66 -14.63 4.85
C GLN A 87 0.26 -15.00 5.37
N THR A 88 -0.61 -14.02 5.56
CA THR A 88 -1.90 -14.21 6.25
C THR A 88 -3.10 -14.19 5.32
N GLY A 89 -3.01 -13.55 4.16
CA GLY A 89 -4.14 -13.28 3.29
C GLY A 89 -5.17 -12.30 3.88
N ASN A 90 -4.83 -11.60 4.97
CA ASN A 90 -5.77 -10.71 5.65
C ASN A 90 -6.06 -9.44 4.84
N LEU A 91 -7.30 -9.30 4.37
CA LEU A 91 -7.78 -8.20 3.53
C LEU A 91 -8.00 -6.89 4.30
N LEU A 92 -8.03 -6.94 5.63
CA LEU A 92 -8.36 -5.80 6.50
C LEU A 92 -7.11 -5.11 7.08
N LEU A 93 -5.91 -5.52 6.68
CA LEU A 93 -4.68 -4.85 7.07
C LEU A 93 -4.68 -3.38 6.60
N GLN A 94 -4.09 -2.52 7.40
CA GLN A 94 -3.93 -1.10 7.06
C GLN A 94 -2.60 -0.58 7.60
N THR A 95 -1.98 0.30 6.85
CA THR A 95 -0.90 1.16 7.37
C THR A 95 -1.48 2.27 8.25
N PRO A 96 -0.67 3.03 9.00
CA PRO A 96 -1.12 4.23 9.71
C PRO A 96 -1.80 5.27 8.81
N ASP A 97 -1.43 5.32 7.52
CA ASP A 97 -2.05 6.16 6.49
C ASP A 97 -3.26 5.49 5.84
N ARG A 98 -3.82 4.47 6.47
CA ARG A 98 -5.00 3.71 6.02
C ARG A 98 -4.87 3.08 4.62
N THR A 99 -3.67 3.00 4.07
CA THR A 99 -3.43 2.24 2.85
C THR A 99 -3.69 0.75 3.13
N THR A 100 -4.46 0.09 2.28
CA THR A 100 -4.81 -1.34 2.43
C THR A 100 -4.02 -2.20 1.46
N PRO A 101 -3.98 -3.55 1.64
CA PRO A 101 -3.40 -4.46 0.66
C PRO A 101 -4.00 -4.29 -0.74
N LEU A 102 -5.30 -3.98 -0.83
CA LEU A 102 -5.97 -3.73 -2.11
C LEU A 102 -5.37 -2.52 -2.84
N HIS A 103 -5.16 -1.39 -2.14
CA HIS A 103 -4.47 -0.23 -2.71
C HIS A 103 -3.10 -0.62 -3.27
N LEU A 104 -2.29 -1.33 -2.48
CA LEU A 104 -0.94 -1.69 -2.91
C LEU A 104 -0.92 -2.68 -4.07
N CYS A 105 -1.81 -3.68 -4.09
CA CYS A 105 -1.92 -4.59 -5.23
C CYS A 105 -2.29 -3.84 -6.52
N ILE A 106 -3.17 -2.83 -6.43
CA ILE A 106 -3.53 -1.97 -7.56
C ILE A 106 -2.31 -1.13 -8.01
N ALA A 107 -1.64 -0.47 -7.07
CA ALA A 107 -0.46 0.35 -7.36
C ALA A 107 0.68 -0.46 -7.98
N LEU A 108 0.83 -1.72 -7.61
CA LEU A 108 1.87 -2.62 -8.11
C LEU A 108 1.47 -3.36 -9.40
N GLY A 109 0.25 -3.10 -9.94
CA GLY A 109 -0.24 -3.71 -11.16
C GLY A 109 -0.66 -5.17 -11.02
N LEU A 110 -0.88 -5.66 -9.78
CA LEU A 110 -1.36 -7.02 -9.48
C LEU A 110 -2.88 -7.13 -9.70
N ASN A 111 -3.36 -6.70 -10.88
CA ASN A 111 -4.77 -6.50 -11.17
C ASN A 111 -5.62 -7.77 -10.99
N ARG A 112 -5.10 -8.95 -11.36
CA ARG A 112 -5.82 -10.23 -11.19
C ARG A 112 -6.04 -10.56 -9.72
N LEU A 113 -5.00 -10.39 -8.90
CA LEU A 113 -5.09 -10.57 -7.46
C LEU A 113 -6.04 -9.55 -6.84
N ALA A 114 -5.96 -8.28 -7.25
CA ALA A 114 -6.87 -7.23 -6.78
C ALA A 114 -8.34 -7.56 -7.08
N VAL A 115 -8.68 -8.09 -8.26
CA VAL A 115 -10.04 -8.59 -8.58
C VAL A 115 -10.47 -9.66 -7.60
N ARG A 116 -9.64 -10.68 -7.34
CA ARG A 116 -9.95 -11.74 -6.37
C ARG A 116 -10.13 -11.20 -4.94
N MET A 117 -9.34 -10.22 -4.54
CA MET A 117 -9.49 -9.56 -3.24
C MET A 117 -10.83 -8.85 -3.13
N VAL A 118 -11.25 -8.13 -4.18
CA VAL A 118 -12.56 -7.48 -4.26
C VAL A 118 -13.69 -8.51 -4.15
N GLU A 119 -13.61 -9.62 -4.89
CA GLU A 119 -14.58 -10.72 -4.84
C GLU A 119 -14.62 -11.40 -3.47
N ALA A 120 -13.50 -11.46 -2.76
CA ALA A 120 -13.42 -11.95 -1.38
C ALA A 120 -13.86 -10.93 -0.32
N GLY A 121 -14.32 -9.74 -0.73
CA GLY A 121 -14.88 -8.72 0.14
C GLY A 121 -13.85 -7.78 0.77
N ALA A 122 -12.74 -7.53 0.08
CA ALA A 122 -11.85 -6.44 0.46
C ALA A 122 -12.60 -5.09 0.53
N PRO A 123 -12.18 -4.17 1.40
CA PRO A 123 -12.87 -2.89 1.59
C PRO A 123 -12.66 -1.97 0.37
N VAL A 124 -13.63 -1.96 -0.56
CA VAL A 124 -13.55 -1.24 -1.85
C VAL A 124 -13.66 0.28 -1.74
N ASN A 125 -14.22 0.79 -0.63
CA ASN A 125 -14.35 2.22 -0.33
C ASN A 125 -13.39 2.66 0.79
N ALA A 126 -12.38 1.85 1.11
CA ALA A 126 -11.35 2.29 2.02
C ALA A 126 -10.65 3.53 1.44
N GLN A 127 -10.45 4.54 2.26
CA GLN A 127 -9.80 5.77 1.85
C GLN A 127 -8.47 5.91 2.58
N SER A 128 -7.38 6.06 1.84
CA SER A 128 -6.07 6.35 2.40
C SER A 128 -6.06 7.73 3.07
N ILE A 129 -4.98 8.07 3.75
CA ILE A 129 -4.77 9.43 4.27
C ILE A 129 -3.69 10.07 3.41
N PHE A 130 -3.98 11.27 2.95
CA PHE A 130 -3.03 12.15 2.29
C PHE A 130 -2.56 13.22 3.26
N MET A 131 -1.25 13.47 3.29
CA MET A 131 -0.67 14.54 4.10
C MET A 131 -0.45 15.77 3.23
N HIS A 132 -1.03 16.91 3.62
CA HIS A 132 -0.86 18.17 2.94
C HIS A 132 -0.64 19.28 3.96
N ASP A 133 0.46 20.01 3.86
CA ASP A 133 0.85 21.09 4.78
C ASP A 133 0.75 20.70 6.26
N GLY A 134 1.09 19.45 6.61
CA GLY A 134 1.00 18.93 7.98
C GLY A 134 -0.42 18.58 8.44
N THR A 135 -1.43 18.70 7.57
CA THR A 135 -2.81 18.28 7.85
C THR A 135 -3.09 16.91 7.22
N LYS A 136 -3.92 16.11 7.91
CA LYS A 136 -4.40 14.82 7.40
C LYS A 136 -5.70 15.04 6.65
N GLU A 137 -5.67 14.76 5.37
CA GLU A 137 -6.83 14.84 4.49
C GLU A 137 -7.23 13.46 3.97
N PRO A 138 -8.50 13.27 3.56
CA PRO A 138 -8.92 12.07 2.87
C PRO A 138 -8.08 11.87 1.60
N GLY A 139 -7.46 10.70 1.48
CA GLY A 139 -6.70 10.31 0.30
C GLY A 139 -7.56 9.57 -0.72
N ASP A 140 -6.92 8.83 -1.58
CA ASP A 140 -7.57 8.10 -2.65
C ASP A 140 -8.23 6.80 -2.21
N THR A 141 -9.26 6.40 -2.96
CA THR A 141 -9.92 5.08 -2.84
C THR A 141 -9.23 4.07 -3.77
N PRO A 142 -9.49 2.74 -3.60
CA PRO A 142 -9.06 1.73 -4.55
C PRO A 142 -9.52 2.02 -6.00
N LEU A 143 -10.71 2.58 -6.17
CA LEU A 143 -11.23 2.94 -7.49
C LEU A 143 -10.44 4.09 -8.11
N THR A 144 -10.14 5.15 -7.34
CA THR A 144 -9.28 6.26 -7.79
C THR A 144 -7.91 5.74 -8.20
N TRP A 145 -7.29 4.87 -7.39
CA TRP A 145 -6.00 4.27 -7.74
C TRP A 145 -6.08 3.44 -9.02
N ALA A 146 -7.14 2.65 -9.21
CA ALA A 146 -7.32 1.87 -10.43
C ALA A 146 -7.45 2.75 -11.68
N CYS A 147 -8.08 3.92 -11.56
CA CYS A 147 -8.18 4.89 -12.66
C CYS A 147 -6.84 5.61 -12.91
N LEU A 148 -6.10 5.99 -11.87
CA LEU A 148 -4.86 6.75 -11.96
C LEU A 148 -3.61 5.87 -12.18
N SER A 149 -3.64 4.58 -11.83
CA SER A 149 -2.46 3.70 -11.85
C SER A 149 -1.79 3.58 -13.22
N GLY A 150 -2.52 3.89 -14.29
CA GLY A 150 -1.95 3.98 -15.64
C GLY A 150 -0.93 5.09 -15.82
N LEU A 151 -0.90 6.07 -14.94
CA LEU A 151 0.08 7.17 -14.97
C LEU A 151 1.41 6.77 -14.29
N TYR A 152 1.35 5.85 -13.33
CA TYR A 152 2.50 5.48 -12.49
C TYR A 152 3.03 4.07 -12.78
N MET A 153 2.20 3.18 -13.32
CA MET A 153 2.54 1.79 -13.62
C MET A 153 2.27 1.51 -15.09
N ASN A 154 3.16 0.75 -15.75
CA ASN A 154 3.03 0.36 -17.17
C ASN A 154 1.86 -0.62 -17.41
N SER A 155 0.70 -0.36 -16.81
CA SER A 155 -0.52 -1.15 -16.98
C SER A 155 -1.43 -0.46 -17.98
N THR A 156 -1.88 -1.20 -18.99
CA THR A 156 -2.80 -0.69 -20.01
C THR A 156 -4.22 -0.54 -19.45
N ALA A 157 -5.04 0.28 -20.10
CA ALA A 157 -6.45 0.43 -19.72
C ALA A 157 -7.21 -0.92 -19.81
N GLU A 158 -6.88 -1.75 -20.81
CA GLU A 158 -7.48 -3.08 -20.99
C GLU A 158 -7.15 -4.03 -19.83
N GLU A 159 -5.94 -3.97 -19.28
CA GLU A 159 -5.56 -4.79 -18.13
C GLU A 159 -6.25 -4.35 -16.83
N ARG A 160 -6.64 -3.08 -16.72
CA ARG A 160 -7.31 -2.52 -15.53
C ARG A 160 -8.83 -2.63 -15.58
N LEU A 161 -9.41 -2.69 -16.79
CA LEU A 161 -10.87 -2.68 -16.97
C LEU A 161 -11.59 -3.76 -16.15
N PRO A 162 -11.11 -5.02 -16.07
CA PRO A 162 -11.73 -6.04 -15.21
C PRO A 162 -11.75 -5.66 -13.73
N LEU A 163 -10.70 -5.00 -13.25
CA LEU A 163 -10.61 -4.53 -11.87
C LEU A 163 -11.59 -3.39 -11.58
N VAL A 164 -11.67 -2.40 -12.47
CA VAL A 164 -12.64 -1.29 -12.36
C VAL A 164 -14.06 -1.84 -12.33
N HIS A 165 -14.40 -2.78 -13.22
CA HIS A 165 -15.71 -3.44 -13.21
C HIS A 165 -15.98 -4.19 -11.90
N ALA A 166 -15.00 -4.93 -11.38
CA ALA A 166 -15.14 -5.64 -10.12
C ALA A 166 -15.38 -4.66 -8.97
N LEU A 167 -14.61 -3.59 -8.87
CA LEU A 167 -14.76 -2.55 -7.85
C LEU A 167 -16.18 -1.95 -7.88
N LEU A 168 -16.64 -1.50 -9.04
CA LEU A 168 -18.00 -0.93 -9.20
C LEU A 168 -19.09 -1.95 -8.87
N LYS A 169 -18.97 -3.18 -9.36
CA LYS A 169 -19.92 -4.28 -9.07
C LYS A 169 -20.02 -4.57 -7.57
N HIS A 170 -18.94 -4.42 -6.82
CA HIS A 170 -18.90 -4.66 -5.38
C HIS A 170 -19.10 -3.39 -4.54
N GLY A 171 -19.63 -2.32 -5.15
CA GLY A 171 -20.12 -1.13 -4.46
C GLY A 171 -19.03 -0.07 -4.19
N ALA A 172 -17.98 -0.04 -5.01
CA ALA A 172 -17.10 1.12 -5.01
C ALA A 172 -17.88 2.36 -5.45
N ASP A 173 -17.78 3.43 -4.68
CA ASP A 173 -18.47 4.69 -4.93
C ASP A 173 -17.67 5.54 -5.94
N PRO A 174 -18.18 5.78 -7.16
CA PRO A 174 -17.49 6.56 -8.15
C PRO A 174 -17.52 8.07 -7.85
N ASP A 175 -18.38 8.51 -6.93
CA ASP A 175 -18.52 9.90 -6.55
C ASP A 175 -17.74 10.23 -5.26
N GLN A 176 -17.08 9.24 -4.63
CA GLN A 176 -16.27 9.47 -3.44
C GLN A 176 -15.02 10.28 -3.78
N PRO A 177 -14.90 11.53 -3.27
CA PRO A 177 -13.77 12.37 -3.62
C PRO A 177 -12.49 11.90 -2.93
N GLY A 178 -11.39 11.93 -3.67
CA GLY A 178 -10.03 11.84 -3.16
C GLY A 178 -9.46 13.20 -2.78
N PRO A 179 -8.12 13.32 -2.75
CA PRO A 179 -7.45 14.59 -2.48
C PRO A 179 -7.95 15.70 -3.42
N TRP A 180 -8.11 16.91 -2.90
CA TRP A 180 -8.59 18.09 -3.63
C TRP A 180 -9.96 17.95 -4.28
N GLY A 181 -10.80 17.01 -3.81
CA GLY A 181 -12.14 16.78 -4.32
C GLY A 181 -12.18 16.11 -5.69
N VAL A 182 -11.10 15.50 -6.14
CA VAL A 182 -11.05 14.76 -7.40
C VAL A 182 -11.75 13.40 -7.22
N THR A 183 -12.70 13.08 -8.09
CA THR A 183 -13.38 11.78 -8.14
C THR A 183 -12.69 10.83 -9.13
N PRO A 184 -12.87 9.53 -9.00
CA PRO A 184 -12.36 8.50 -9.92
C PRO A 184 -12.66 8.72 -11.39
#